data_f6aa62b1324077aa5bf2eb7d2afadc31
#
_entry.id   f6aa62b1324077aa5bf2eb7d2afadc31
#
_cell.length_a   1.000
_cell.length_b   1.000
_cell.length_c   1.000
_cell.angle_alpha   90.00
_cell.angle_beta   90.00
_cell.angle_gamma   90.00
#
_symmetry.space_group_name_H-M   'P 1'
#
loop_
_entity.id
_entity.type
_entity.pdbx_description
1 polymer ?
#
loop_
_entity_poly.entity_id
_entity_poly.type
_entity_poly.pdbx_seq_one_letter_code
_entity_poly.pdbx_strand_id
1 'polypeptide(L)'
;AGLDIYYRKTGNDYKIRQLDLGKNVSTENVRGMPFGGLMSTIKGFNLYYIFNHRKFSYPAAFSQSTIQRRSAGSPLLGIGYTRHTLEVDWDNLTKALADRMGSQLSRTPIDSTLMIGQVKYTDVSVSGGYAYNWVFARNWLLAGSLSVALAYKRSTGGATHRSFSLSEFKFNNINIDGIGRFGLVWNNS
;
A
#
# COMPACT_ATOMS: atom_id res chain seq x y z
N ALA A 1 12.94 -2.26 19.41
CA ALA A 1 12.42 -2.72 18.15
C ALA A 1 10.91 -2.61 18.17
N GLY A 2 10.29 -2.38 17.01
CA GLY A 2 8.85 -2.39 16.82
C GLY A 2 8.49 -3.24 15.63
N LEU A 3 7.30 -3.84 15.68
CA LEU A 3 6.74 -4.67 14.63
C LEU A 3 5.31 -4.19 14.35
N ASP A 4 5.06 -3.82 13.10
CA ASP A 4 3.73 -3.50 12.60
C ASP A 4 3.29 -4.62 11.66
N ILE A 5 2.16 -5.23 11.93
CA ILE A 5 1.54 -6.23 11.04
C ILE A 5 0.23 -5.64 10.56
N TYR A 6 -0.03 -5.74 9.27
CA TYR A 6 -1.27 -5.22 8.69
C TYR A 6 -1.86 -6.19 7.68
N TYR A 7 -3.18 -6.23 7.70
CA TYR A 7 -4.00 -6.94 6.74
C TYR A 7 -5.20 -6.08 6.39
N ARG A 8 -5.41 -5.85 5.11
CA ARG A 8 -6.58 -5.13 4.61
C ARG A 8 -7.13 -5.87 3.40
N LYS A 9 -8.43 -6.12 3.42
CA LYS A 9 -9.18 -6.67 2.31
C LYS A 9 -10.31 -5.71 1.96
N THR A 10 -10.41 -5.31 0.70
CA THR A 10 -11.46 -4.44 0.19
C THR A 10 -12.07 -5.09 -1.05
N GLY A 11 -13.39 -5.03 -1.17
CA GLY A 11 -14.15 -5.56 -2.31
C GLY A 11 -15.61 -5.18 -2.19
N ASN A 12 -16.38 -5.42 -3.26
CA ASN A 12 -17.83 -5.30 -3.37
C ASN A 12 -18.44 -3.91 -3.48
N ASP A 13 -17.72 -2.83 -3.12
CA ASP A 13 -18.27 -1.45 -3.12
C ASP A 13 -17.69 -0.55 -4.23
N TYR A 14 -17.07 -1.15 -5.25
CA TYR A 14 -16.52 -0.38 -6.35
C TYR A 14 -17.60 0.04 -7.35
N LYS A 15 -17.40 1.22 -7.94
CA LYS A 15 -18.21 1.72 -9.05
C LYS A 15 -17.33 1.97 -10.25
N ILE A 16 -17.80 1.57 -11.42
CA ILE A 16 -17.09 1.86 -12.67
C ILE A 16 -17.22 3.35 -12.94
N ARG A 17 -16.09 4.07 -12.88
CA ARG A 17 -16.06 5.51 -13.19
C ARG A 17 -15.90 5.78 -14.67
N GLN A 18 -15.05 5.01 -15.31
CA GLN A 18 -14.74 5.13 -16.72
C GLN A 18 -14.32 3.76 -17.24
N LEU A 19 -14.79 3.40 -18.40
CA LEU A 19 -14.40 2.20 -19.13
C LEU A 19 -14.07 2.64 -20.55
N ASP A 20 -12.93 2.25 -21.07
CA ASP A 20 -12.53 2.46 -22.46
C ASP A 20 -12.48 1.11 -23.17
N LEU A 21 -13.36 0.92 -24.14
CA LEU A 21 -13.44 -0.29 -24.97
C LEU A 21 -13.01 -0.02 -26.42
N GLY A 22 -12.36 1.12 -26.67
CA GLY A 22 -11.91 1.53 -28.00
C GLY A 22 -12.78 2.61 -28.66
N LYS A 23 -12.32 3.11 -29.81
CA LYS A 23 -12.76 4.38 -30.43
C LYS A 23 -14.26 4.49 -30.84
N ASN A 24 -15.02 3.39 -30.85
CA ASN A 24 -16.38 3.39 -31.38
C ASN A 24 -17.42 2.83 -30.39
N VAL A 25 -17.13 2.73 -29.14
CA VAL A 25 -18.05 2.17 -28.14
C VAL A 25 -18.36 3.22 -27.07
N SER A 26 -19.66 3.62 -27.01
CA SER A 26 -20.11 4.51 -25.94
C SER A 26 -20.23 3.72 -24.62
N THR A 27 -19.53 4.15 -23.59
CA THR A 27 -19.51 3.51 -22.27
C THR A 27 -20.21 4.35 -21.20
N GLU A 28 -20.94 5.39 -21.59
CA GLU A 28 -21.66 6.27 -20.66
C GLU A 28 -22.71 5.53 -19.84
N ASN A 29 -23.38 4.54 -20.43
CA ASN A 29 -24.40 3.72 -19.78
C ASN A 29 -23.84 2.83 -18.64
N VAL A 30 -22.52 2.64 -18.59
CA VAL A 30 -21.83 1.83 -17.59
C VAL A 30 -21.23 2.69 -16.47
N ARG A 31 -21.20 4.00 -16.68
CA ARG A 31 -20.66 4.94 -15.70
C ARG A 31 -21.51 4.95 -14.43
N GLY A 32 -20.87 4.77 -13.28
CA GLY A 32 -21.52 4.72 -11.97
C GLY A 32 -22.10 3.35 -11.60
N MET A 33 -21.98 2.35 -12.49
CA MET A 33 -22.46 1.00 -12.22
C MET A 33 -21.68 0.37 -11.06
N PRO A 34 -22.35 -0.21 -10.05
CA PRO A 34 -21.68 -0.96 -9.00
C PRO A 34 -21.05 -2.22 -9.60
N PHE A 35 -19.82 -2.50 -9.20
CA PHE A 35 -19.09 -3.68 -9.63
C PHE A 35 -18.48 -4.41 -8.43
N GLY A 36 -19.07 -5.55 -8.08
CA GLY A 36 -18.63 -6.39 -6.95
C GLY A 36 -17.52 -7.38 -7.30
N GLY A 37 -17.05 -7.43 -8.55
CA GLY A 37 -16.04 -8.38 -9.02
C GLY A 37 -14.59 -7.91 -8.85
N LEU A 38 -14.33 -6.79 -8.17
CA LEU A 38 -12.98 -6.30 -7.90
C LEU A 38 -12.63 -6.51 -6.43
N MET A 39 -11.58 -7.29 -6.17
CA MET A 39 -11.10 -7.54 -4.82
C MET A 39 -9.64 -7.12 -4.70
N SER A 40 -9.32 -6.32 -3.69
CA SER A 40 -7.96 -5.92 -3.36
C SER A 40 -7.60 -6.40 -1.96
N THR A 41 -6.48 -7.09 -1.85
CA THR A 41 -5.94 -7.54 -0.57
C THR A 41 -4.52 -7.01 -0.40
N ILE A 42 -4.26 -6.39 0.75
CA ILE A 42 -2.94 -5.92 1.14
C ILE A 42 -2.60 -6.58 2.47
N LYS A 43 -1.43 -7.22 2.52
CA LYS A 43 -0.91 -7.81 3.74
C LYS A 43 0.59 -7.63 3.82
N GLY A 44 1.08 -7.45 5.03
CA GLY A 44 2.52 -7.27 5.22
C GLY A 44 2.90 -7.03 6.66
N PHE A 45 4.17 -6.77 6.83
CA PHE A 45 4.74 -6.36 8.09
C PHE A 45 5.88 -5.37 7.88
N ASN A 46 6.12 -4.55 8.90
CA ASN A 46 7.30 -3.70 9.02
C ASN A 46 7.96 -3.98 10.36
N LEU A 47 9.21 -4.35 10.32
CA LEU A 47 10.07 -4.48 11.50
C LEU A 47 11.03 -3.30 11.50
N TYR A 48 11.12 -2.59 12.62
CA TYR A 48 12.04 -1.46 12.76
C TYR A 48 12.81 -1.50 14.08
N TYR A 49 14.03 -1.04 14.00
CA TYR A 49 14.95 -0.95 15.14
C TYR A 49 15.21 0.52 15.47
N ILE A 50 15.14 0.84 16.75
CA ILE A 50 15.40 2.15 17.34
C ILE A 50 16.72 2.07 18.09
N PHE A 51 17.77 2.73 17.59
CA PHE A 51 19.09 2.61 18.16
C PHE A 51 19.18 3.19 19.56
N ASN A 52 18.59 4.35 19.79
CA ASN A 52 18.61 5.02 21.09
C ASN A 52 17.35 4.74 21.93
N HIS A 53 16.90 3.49 21.97
CA HIS A 53 15.66 3.08 22.64
C HIS A 53 15.64 3.35 24.16
N ARG A 54 16.79 3.60 24.80
CA ARG A 54 16.86 3.92 26.22
C ARG A 54 16.45 5.36 26.55
N LYS A 55 16.64 6.29 25.62
CA LYS A 55 16.38 7.72 25.80
C LYS A 55 15.24 8.22 24.94
N PHE A 56 15.04 7.62 23.78
CA PHE A 56 14.04 7.97 22.79
C PHE A 56 12.88 6.99 22.82
N SER A 57 11.66 7.49 23.00
CA SER A 57 10.44 6.70 22.99
C SER A 57 9.60 7.04 21.75
N TYR A 58 9.57 6.15 20.79
CA TYR A 58 8.70 6.29 19.61
C TYR A 58 7.20 6.27 20.01
N PRO A 59 6.76 5.38 20.92
CA PRO A 59 5.37 5.38 21.39
C PRO A 59 4.93 6.63 22.13
N ALA A 60 5.83 7.38 22.75
CA ALA A 60 5.48 8.62 23.43
C ALA A 60 4.91 9.68 22.48
N ALA A 61 5.39 9.67 21.23
CA ALA A 61 4.97 10.62 20.22
C ALA A 61 3.75 10.18 19.42
N PHE A 62 3.70 8.89 19.06
CA PHE A 62 2.77 8.42 18.02
C PHE A 62 1.68 7.47 18.54
N SER A 63 1.83 6.88 19.71
CA SER A 63 0.79 6.06 20.36
C SER A 63 0.38 6.51 21.75
N GLN A 64 1.03 7.54 22.29
CA GLN A 64 0.74 8.14 23.61
C GLN A 64 0.70 7.11 24.76
N SER A 65 1.36 5.97 24.59
CA SER A 65 1.39 4.89 25.58
C SER A 65 2.47 5.07 26.65
N THR A 66 3.36 6.05 26.46
CA THR A 66 4.44 6.40 27.42
C THR A 66 4.68 7.90 27.39
N ILE A 67 5.26 8.43 28.47
CA ILE A 67 5.61 9.86 28.59
C ILE A 67 7.12 10.00 28.49
N GLN A 68 7.57 10.80 27.53
CA GLN A 68 8.97 11.20 27.42
C GLN A 68 9.19 12.58 28.06
N ARG A 69 10.04 12.65 29.09
CA ARG A 69 10.27 13.87 29.87
C ARG A 69 11.52 14.66 29.45
N ARG A 70 12.33 14.12 28.57
CA ARG A 70 13.56 14.77 28.06
C ARG A 70 13.63 14.63 26.56
N SER A 71 14.07 15.69 25.91
CA SER A 71 14.30 15.66 24.46
C SER A 71 15.35 14.61 24.11
N ALA A 72 15.07 13.82 23.10
CA ALA A 72 15.99 12.82 22.57
C ALA A 72 15.63 12.47 21.13
N GLY A 73 16.61 11.98 20.40
CA GLY A 73 16.44 11.46 19.06
C GLY A 73 17.08 10.09 18.90
N SER A 74 16.73 9.44 17.80
CA SER A 74 17.28 8.14 17.44
C SER A 74 17.33 7.92 15.96
N PRO A 75 18.40 7.35 15.41
CA PRO A 75 18.38 6.70 14.13
C PRO A 75 17.37 5.54 14.14
N LEU A 76 16.77 5.28 13.00
CA LEU A 76 15.83 4.20 12.75
C LEU A 76 16.33 3.37 11.58
N LEU A 77 16.23 2.07 11.68
CA LEU A 77 16.46 1.15 10.58
C LEU A 77 15.28 0.19 10.50
N GLY A 78 14.76 -0.06 9.31
CA GLY A 78 13.60 -0.91 9.14
C GLY A 78 13.72 -1.83 7.93
N ILE A 79 13.01 -2.94 8.01
CA ILE A 79 12.74 -3.84 6.89
C ILE A 79 11.23 -4.02 6.77
N GLY A 80 10.74 -4.03 5.53
CA GLY A 80 9.33 -4.19 5.24
C GLY A 80 9.08 -5.27 4.21
N TYR A 81 7.96 -5.93 4.35
CA TYR A 81 7.42 -6.85 3.36
C TYR A 81 5.94 -6.55 3.16
N THR A 82 5.54 -6.29 1.93
CA THR A 82 4.15 -6.05 1.57
C THR A 82 3.77 -6.90 0.38
N ARG A 83 2.61 -7.51 0.44
CA ARG A 83 2.01 -8.23 -0.68
C ARG A 83 0.66 -7.64 -1.00
N HIS A 84 0.53 -7.17 -2.22
CA HIS A 84 -0.72 -6.72 -2.82
C HIS A 84 -1.25 -7.81 -3.74
N THR A 85 -2.53 -8.11 -3.64
CA THR A 85 -3.23 -8.99 -4.57
C THR A 85 -4.44 -8.24 -5.08
N LEU A 86 -4.55 -8.13 -6.39
CA LEU A 86 -5.71 -7.57 -7.08
C LEU A 86 -6.35 -8.70 -7.87
N GLU A 87 -7.62 -8.95 -7.63
CA GLU A 87 -8.42 -9.97 -8.30
C GLU A 87 -9.56 -9.28 -9.04
N VAL A 88 -9.75 -9.65 -10.30
CA VAL A 88 -10.84 -9.14 -11.14
C VAL A 88 -11.64 -10.33 -11.64
N ASP A 89 -12.92 -10.36 -11.31
CA ASP A 89 -13.88 -11.33 -11.82
C ASP A 89 -14.38 -10.85 -13.18
N TRP A 90 -13.71 -11.32 -14.22
CA TRP A 90 -14.03 -10.95 -15.61
C TRP A 90 -15.35 -11.50 -16.09
N ASP A 91 -15.76 -12.68 -15.59
CA ASP A 91 -17.05 -13.29 -15.97
C ASP A 91 -18.19 -12.42 -15.46
N ASN A 92 -18.09 -11.94 -14.22
CA ASN A 92 -19.07 -11.04 -13.64
C ASN A 92 -19.07 -9.67 -14.34
N LEU A 93 -17.88 -9.15 -14.68
CA LEU A 93 -17.76 -7.90 -15.42
C LEU A 93 -18.40 -8.02 -16.81
N THR A 94 -18.10 -9.09 -17.55
CA THR A 94 -18.61 -9.33 -18.89
C THR A 94 -20.13 -9.48 -18.89
N LYS A 95 -20.71 -10.22 -17.93
CA LYS A 95 -22.16 -10.34 -17.76
C LYS A 95 -22.80 -8.99 -17.47
N ALA A 96 -22.26 -8.24 -16.52
CA ALA A 96 -22.78 -6.93 -16.14
C ALA A 96 -22.70 -5.91 -17.29
N LEU A 97 -21.68 -5.99 -18.12
CA LEU A 97 -21.55 -5.20 -19.34
C LEU A 97 -22.55 -5.62 -20.42
N ALA A 98 -22.73 -6.94 -20.62
CA ALA A 98 -23.69 -7.48 -21.60
C ALA A 98 -25.13 -7.06 -21.29
N ASP A 99 -25.52 -7.07 -20.01
CA ASP A 99 -26.84 -6.64 -19.55
C ASP A 99 -27.12 -5.16 -19.84
N ARG A 100 -26.09 -4.32 -19.82
CA ARG A 100 -26.22 -2.86 -20.02
C ARG A 100 -25.97 -2.39 -21.46
N MET A 101 -25.06 -3.05 -22.17
CA MET A 101 -24.61 -2.64 -23.50
C MET A 101 -25.21 -3.48 -24.63
N GLY A 102 -25.85 -4.60 -24.33
CA GLY A 102 -26.54 -5.45 -25.30
C GLY A 102 -25.68 -5.83 -26.51
N SER A 103 -26.20 -5.61 -27.71
CA SER A 103 -25.54 -5.98 -28.96
C SER A 103 -24.26 -5.18 -29.30
N GLN A 104 -23.97 -4.10 -28.59
CA GLN A 104 -22.74 -3.31 -28.80
C GLN A 104 -21.51 -4.08 -28.29
N LEU A 105 -21.65 -4.85 -27.22
CA LEU A 105 -20.57 -5.66 -26.69
C LEU A 105 -20.22 -6.84 -27.61
N SER A 106 -21.20 -7.42 -28.28
CA SER A 106 -21.01 -8.55 -29.22
C SER A 106 -20.16 -8.17 -30.43
N ARG A 107 -20.01 -6.89 -30.72
CA ARG A 107 -19.21 -6.38 -31.85
C ARG A 107 -17.79 -6.00 -31.48
N THR A 108 -17.49 -6.00 -30.19
CA THR A 108 -16.16 -5.64 -29.67
C THR A 108 -15.56 -6.87 -29.00
N PRO A 109 -14.68 -7.65 -29.67
CA PRO A 109 -14.02 -8.76 -29.02
C PRO A 109 -13.15 -8.19 -27.90
N ILE A 110 -13.51 -8.47 -26.67
CA ILE A 110 -12.63 -8.20 -25.52
C ILE A 110 -11.48 -9.18 -25.67
N ASP A 111 -10.27 -8.65 -25.87
CA ASP A 111 -9.09 -9.48 -26.04
C ASP A 111 -8.86 -10.29 -24.75
N SER A 112 -8.99 -11.61 -24.87
CA SER A 112 -8.81 -12.53 -23.73
C SER A 112 -7.41 -12.47 -23.14
N THR A 113 -6.42 -11.95 -23.88
CA THR A 113 -5.04 -11.75 -23.38
C THR A 113 -4.96 -10.63 -22.33
N LEU A 114 -5.92 -9.70 -22.33
CA LEU A 114 -6.04 -8.63 -21.33
C LEU A 114 -6.83 -9.05 -20.09
N MET A 115 -7.50 -10.21 -20.12
CA MET A 115 -8.26 -10.73 -18.99
C MET A 115 -7.36 -11.36 -17.92
N ILE A 116 -6.52 -10.55 -17.31
CA ILE A 116 -5.69 -11.01 -16.19
C ILE A 116 -6.56 -11.04 -14.93
N GLY A 117 -7.02 -12.22 -14.54
CA GLY A 117 -7.93 -12.39 -13.40
C GLY A 117 -7.28 -12.06 -12.06
N GLN A 118 -5.95 -12.18 -11.94
CA GLN A 118 -5.25 -11.92 -10.70
C GLN A 118 -3.86 -11.32 -10.96
N VAL A 119 -3.57 -10.20 -10.30
CA VAL A 119 -2.25 -9.56 -10.30
C VAL A 119 -1.72 -9.52 -8.87
N LYS A 120 -0.50 -10.01 -8.69
CA LYS A 120 0.19 -10.02 -7.39
C LYS A 120 1.43 -9.14 -7.47
N TYR A 121 1.54 -8.22 -6.51
CA TYR A 121 2.74 -7.42 -6.31
C TYR A 121 3.33 -7.79 -4.96
N THR A 122 4.63 -7.97 -4.92
CA THR A 122 5.37 -8.18 -3.68
C THR A 122 6.45 -7.13 -3.60
N ASP A 123 6.47 -6.39 -2.50
CA ASP A 123 7.44 -5.35 -2.21
C ASP A 123 8.27 -5.80 -1.00
N VAL A 124 9.58 -5.77 -1.15
CA VAL A 124 10.53 -5.91 -0.04
C VAL A 124 11.26 -4.60 0.08
N SER A 125 11.29 -4.02 1.27
CA SER A 125 11.89 -2.71 1.50
C SER A 125 12.88 -2.71 2.65
N VAL A 126 13.89 -1.85 2.50
CA VAL A 126 14.81 -1.48 3.57
C VAL A 126 14.68 0.02 3.77
N SER A 127 14.52 0.45 4.99
CA SER A 127 14.35 1.86 5.34
C SER A 127 15.36 2.33 6.36
N GLY A 128 15.80 3.56 6.22
CA GLY A 128 16.64 4.25 7.18
C GLY A 128 16.08 5.64 7.46
N GLY A 129 16.23 6.11 8.68
CA GLY A 129 15.69 7.42 9.04
C GLY A 129 16.17 7.92 10.38
N TYR A 130 15.64 9.06 10.77
CA TYR A 130 15.89 9.67 12.06
C TYR A 130 14.59 10.21 12.65
N ALA A 131 14.40 10.02 13.94
CA ALA A 131 13.28 10.58 14.68
C ALA A 131 13.78 11.39 15.86
N TYR A 132 13.09 12.48 16.16
CA TYR A 132 13.42 13.37 17.27
C TYR A 132 12.16 13.78 18.02
N ASN A 133 12.21 13.65 19.34
CA ASN A 133 11.19 14.13 20.28
C ASN A 133 11.75 15.33 21.03
N TRP A 134 11.14 16.48 20.81
CA TRP A 134 11.48 17.71 21.51
C TRP A 134 10.48 18.01 22.63
N VAL A 135 10.93 17.89 23.85
CA VAL A 135 10.16 18.30 25.04
C VAL A 135 10.48 19.76 25.31
N PHE A 136 9.62 20.66 24.86
CA PHE A 136 9.87 22.12 24.95
C PHE A 136 9.15 22.77 26.14
N ALA A 137 8.18 22.07 26.78
CA ALA A 137 7.52 22.54 27.97
C ALA A 137 7.09 21.34 28.86
N ARG A 138 6.70 21.62 30.09
CA ARG A 138 6.46 20.59 31.13
C ARG A 138 5.52 19.47 30.70
N ASN A 139 4.58 19.67 29.82
CA ASN A 139 3.64 18.66 29.37
C ASN A 139 3.51 18.60 27.84
N TRP A 140 4.43 19.25 27.14
CA TRP A 140 4.39 19.37 25.69
C TRP A 140 5.56 18.66 25.03
N LEU A 141 5.25 17.86 24.04
CA LEU A 141 6.22 17.17 23.23
C LEU A 141 5.89 17.40 21.73
N LEU A 142 6.87 17.89 21.00
CA LEU A 142 6.83 17.94 19.55
C LEU A 142 7.72 16.82 19.00
N ALA A 143 7.15 15.97 18.19
CA ALA A 143 7.83 14.85 17.55
C ALA A 143 7.94 15.05 16.06
N GLY A 144 9.07 14.67 15.50
CA GLY A 144 9.29 14.61 14.07
C GLY A 144 10.08 13.36 13.70
N SER A 145 9.71 12.71 12.60
CA SER A 145 10.53 11.65 12.01
C SER A 145 10.57 11.79 10.50
N LEU A 146 11.72 11.48 9.93
CA LEU A 146 11.93 11.40 8.50
C LEU A 146 12.65 10.09 8.19
N SER A 147 12.12 9.33 7.25
CA SER A 147 12.69 8.06 6.82
C SER A 147 12.64 7.94 5.30
N VAL A 148 13.65 7.32 4.73
CA VAL A 148 13.71 6.95 3.32
C VAL A 148 13.73 5.43 3.24
N ALA A 149 12.89 4.87 2.37
CA ALA A 149 12.83 3.45 2.10
C ALA A 149 13.21 3.18 0.65
N LEU A 150 14.01 2.15 0.45
CA LEU A 150 14.29 1.56 -0.85
C LEU A 150 13.47 0.27 -0.95
N ALA A 151 12.50 0.26 -1.83
CA ALA A 151 11.62 -0.88 -2.05
C ALA A 151 11.93 -1.55 -3.39
N TYR A 152 12.09 -2.87 -3.36
CA TYR A 152 12.15 -3.69 -4.56
C TYR A 152 10.80 -4.32 -4.84
N LYS A 153 10.19 -3.91 -5.93
CA LYS A 153 8.87 -4.35 -6.36
C LYS A 153 8.96 -5.48 -7.38
N ARG A 154 8.29 -6.59 -7.09
CA ARG A 154 8.12 -7.70 -8.02
C ARG A 154 6.65 -7.89 -8.35
N SER A 155 6.31 -7.75 -9.63
CA SER A 155 4.99 -8.08 -10.14
C SER A 155 4.97 -9.53 -10.64
N THR A 156 3.95 -10.28 -10.25
CA THR A 156 3.68 -11.62 -10.77
C THR A 156 2.25 -11.61 -11.31
N GLY A 157 2.13 -11.37 -12.61
CA GLY A 157 0.87 -11.51 -13.34
C GLY A 157 1.07 -12.58 -14.40
N GLY A 158 0.20 -13.62 -14.39
CA GLY A 158 0.27 -14.74 -15.32
C GLY A 158 0.84 -16.03 -14.71
N ALA A 159 0.44 -17.15 -15.26
CA ALA A 159 0.52 -18.53 -14.77
C ALA A 159 1.93 -19.13 -14.62
N THR A 160 2.91 -18.41 -14.07
CA THR A 160 4.23 -18.99 -13.87
C THR A 160 4.71 -18.77 -12.44
N HIS A 161 4.69 -19.83 -11.66
CA HIS A 161 5.38 -19.91 -10.38
C HIS A 161 6.90 -19.83 -10.63
N ARG A 162 7.51 -18.67 -10.41
CA ARG A 162 8.97 -18.55 -10.37
C ARG A 162 9.42 -18.24 -8.94
N SER A 163 10.30 -19.08 -8.45
CA SER A 163 11.03 -18.88 -7.20
C SER A 163 11.89 -17.61 -7.27
N PHE A 164 12.10 -17.00 -6.11
CA PHE A 164 12.98 -15.82 -5.99
C PHE A 164 14.40 -16.18 -6.39
N SER A 165 14.93 -15.49 -7.42
CA SER A 165 16.31 -15.59 -7.83
C SER A 165 16.96 -14.21 -7.86
N LEU A 166 18.11 -14.07 -7.23
CA LEU A 166 18.87 -12.81 -7.20
C LEU A 166 19.39 -12.42 -8.60
N SER A 167 19.42 -13.36 -9.54
CA SER A 167 19.87 -13.11 -10.93
C SER A 167 18.87 -12.31 -11.79
N GLU A 168 17.62 -12.16 -11.32
CA GLU A 168 16.57 -11.39 -12.02
C GLU A 168 16.41 -9.95 -11.51
N PHE A 169 17.41 -9.41 -10.80
CA PHE A 169 17.35 -8.06 -10.26
C PHE A 169 17.37 -7.02 -11.40
N LYS A 170 16.27 -6.26 -11.54
CA LYS A 170 16.14 -5.17 -12.52
C LYS A 170 16.00 -3.84 -11.80
N PHE A 171 16.84 -2.87 -12.12
CA PHE A 171 16.82 -1.53 -11.53
C PHE A 171 15.48 -0.81 -11.71
N ASN A 172 14.72 -1.09 -12.77
CA ASN A 172 13.40 -0.51 -13.01
C ASN A 172 12.34 -0.91 -11.97
N ASN A 173 12.64 -1.87 -11.11
CA ASN A 173 11.74 -2.33 -10.05
C ASN A 173 12.07 -1.73 -8.69
N ILE A 174 12.98 -0.78 -8.62
CA ILE A 174 13.34 -0.08 -7.38
C ILE A 174 12.51 1.18 -7.26
N ASN A 175 11.81 1.31 -6.13
CA ASN A 175 11.12 2.52 -5.72
C ASN A 175 11.83 3.14 -4.53
N ILE A 176 11.85 4.46 -4.49
CA ILE A 176 12.34 5.24 -3.35
C ILE A 176 11.14 5.94 -2.73
N ASP A 177 10.86 5.62 -1.47
CA ASP A 177 9.75 6.20 -0.73
C ASP A 177 10.28 7.05 0.42
N GLY A 178 9.74 8.26 0.57
CA GLY A 178 9.99 9.15 1.70
C GLY A 178 8.80 9.15 2.65
N ILE A 179 9.05 8.97 3.95
CA ILE A 179 8.00 8.98 4.96
C ILE A 179 8.35 10.03 6.01
N GLY A 180 7.51 11.07 6.13
CA GLY A 180 7.55 12.07 7.19
C GLY A 180 6.40 11.86 8.18
N ARG A 181 6.68 11.96 9.47
CA ARG A 181 5.67 11.94 10.52
C ARG A 181 5.90 13.09 11.47
N PHE A 182 4.82 13.76 11.87
CA PHE A 182 4.82 14.83 12.86
C PHE A 182 3.76 14.54 13.90
N GLY A 183 4.03 14.90 15.14
CA GLY A 183 3.09 14.77 16.24
C GLY A 183 3.31 15.86 17.27
N LEU A 184 2.22 16.45 17.75
CA LEU A 184 2.20 17.32 18.92
C LEU A 184 1.41 16.62 20.00
N VAL A 185 2.03 16.41 21.15
CA VAL A 185 1.43 15.70 22.28
C VAL A 185 1.39 16.62 23.48
N TRP A 186 0.22 16.69 24.08
CA TRP A 186 0.01 17.34 25.36
C TRP A 186 -0.41 16.28 26.40
N ASN A 187 0.40 16.13 27.44
CA ASN A 187 0.15 15.19 28.52
C ASN A 187 -0.45 15.94 29.69
N ASN A 188 -1.72 15.72 29.96
CA ASN A 188 -2.44 16.26 31.12
C ASN A 188 -2.36 15.24 32.26
N SER A 189 -1.25 15.25 33.01
CA SER A 189 -1.06 14.41 34.22
C SER A 189 -0.60 15.24 35.39
#